data_39bb9bc95811a5f9420d615665b145a0
#
_entry.id   39bb9bc95811a5f9420d615665b145a0
#
_cell.length_a   1.000
_cell.length_b   1.000
_cell.length_c   1.000
_cell.angle_alpha   90.00
_cell.angle_beta   90.00
_cell.angle_gamma   90.00
#
_symmetry.space_group_name_H-M   'P 1'
#
loop_
_entity.id
_entity.type
_entity.pdbx_description
1 polymer ?
#
loop_
_entity_poly.entity_id
_entity_poly.type
_entity_poly.pdbx_seq_one_letter_code
_entity_poly.pdbx_strand_id
1 'polypeptide(L)'
;MDVPVLYSLAMSEKREKNIQLAHAVLDWNRTYLRHDASLTEAMVSQCFGEDFIVEPNGRHYQANPSNYLEFLNGMRASMAGIEYQIIHTVADDDAVAFDMAVQIAHTDGRQEHFIAMLLMRFDDKGKVALWKETYLPRV
;
A
#
# COMPACT_ATOMS: atom_id res chain seq x y z
N MET A 1 13.89 -36.05 9.14
CA MET A 1 13.21 -34.82 8.78
C MET A 1 14.17 -33.64 8.88
N ASP A 2 14.18 -32.82 7.88
CA ASP A 2 15.01 -31.63 7.85
C ASP A 2 14.28 -30.43 8.42
N VAL A 3 14.62 -30.05 9.65
CA VAL A 3 14.09 -28.83 10.27
C VAL A 3 14.32 -27.60 9.38
N PRO A 4 15.51 -27.39 8.76
CA PRO A 4 15.73 -26.28 7.85
C PRO A 4 14.78 -26.25 6.64
N VAL A 5 14.40 -27.39 6.09
CA VAL A 5 13.48 -27.48 4.97
C VAL A 5 12.07 -27.03 5.37
N LEU A 6 11.57 -27.49 6.52
CA LEU A 6 10.27 -27.07 7.03
C LEU A 6 10.25 -25.59 7.38
N TYR A 7 11.31 -25.06 7.96
CA TYR A 7 11.44 -23.64 8.26
C TYR A 7 11.40 -22.80 6.98
N SER A 8 12.14 -23.23 5.96
CA SER A 8 12.18 -22.56 4.67
C SER A 8 10.80 -22.55 3.96
N LEU A 9 10.04 -23.65 4.04
CA LEU A 9 8.69 -23.71 3.50
C LEU A 9 7.73 -22.77 4.22
N ALA A 10 7.78 -22.71 5.54
CA ALA A 10 6.95 -21.81 6.34
C ALA A 10 7.23 -20.33 6.03
N MET A 11 8.50 -19.95 5.89
CA MET A 11 8.91 -18.60 5.49
C MET A 11 8.43 -18.29 4.07
N SER A 12 8.55 -19.25 3.15
CA SER A 12 8.09 -19.08 1.77
C SER A 12 6.57 -18.84 1.71
N GLU A 13 5.80 -19.54 2.54
CA GLU A 13 4.34 -19.34 2.62
C GLU A 13 3.99 -17.95 3.17
N LYS A 14 4.64 -17.50 4.22
CA LYS A 14 4.44 -16.16 4.79
C LYS A 14 4.84 -15.08 3.80
N ARG A 15 5.97 -15.27 3.15
CA ARG A 15 6.45 -14.35 2.12
C ARG A 15 5.42 -14.21 0.99
N GLU A 16 4.92 -15.33 0.47
CA GLU A 16 3.92 -15.34 -0.60
C GLU A 16 2.62 -14.68 -0.15
N LYS A 17 2.17 -14.96 1.07
CA LYS A 17 0.98 -14.33 1.62
C LYS A 17 1.15 -12.82 1.74
N ASN A 18 2.29 -12.35 2.20
CA ASN A 18 2.60 -10.93 2.30
C ASN A 18 2.59 -10.25 0.94
N ILE A 19 3.14 -10.89 -0.08
CA ILE A 19 3.12 -10.38 -1.45
C ILE A 19 1.67 -10.25 -1.95
N GLN A 20 0.84 -11.26 -1.71
CA GLN A 20 -0.58 -11.23 -2.08
C GLN A 20 -1.33 -10.10 -1.36
N LEU A 21 -1.08 -9.92 -0.06
CA LEU A 21 -1.67 -8.83 0.72
C LEU A 21 -1.25 -7.47 0.17
N ALA A 22 0.01 -7.32 -0.19
CA ALA A 22 0.53 -6.07 -0.74
C ALA A 22 -0.13 -5.73 -2.07
N HIS A 23 -0.29 -6.69 -2.96
CA HIS A 23 -1.04 -6.49 -4.21
C HIS A 23 -2.50 -6.14 -3.94
N ALA A 24 -3.13 -6.78 -2.95
CA ALA A 24 -4.51 -6.48 -2.58
C ALA A 24 -4.67 -5.03 -2.11
N VAL A 25 -3.70 -4.48 -1.38
CA VAL A 25 -3.70 -3.07 -0.96
C VAL A 25 -3.64 -2.15 -2.17
N LEU A 26 -2.79 -2.44 -3.15
CA LEU A 26 -2.71 -1.63 -4.37
C LEU A 26 -4.02 -1.71 -5.18
N ASP A 27 -4.66 -2.87 -5.23
CA ASP A 27 -5.96 -3.03 -5.87
C ASP A 27 -7.05 -2.24 -5.12
N TRP A 28 -6.99 -2.22 -3.80
CA TRP A 28 -7.86 -1.40 -2.97
C TRP A 28 -7.68 0.09 -3.30
N ASN A 29 -6.44 0.55 -3.44
CA ASN A 29 -6.15 1.91 -3.86
C ASN A 29 -6.73 2.22 -5.25
N ARG A 30 -6.55 1.33 -6.21
CA ARG A 30 -7.12 1.49 -7.56
C ARG A 30 -8.63 1.65 -7.53
N THR A 31 -9.29 0.95 -6.61
CA THR A 31 -10.74 0.98 -6.49
C THR A 31 -11.24 2.26 -5.82
N TYR A 32 -10.58 2.70 -4.76
CA TYR A 32 -11.11 3.75 -3.89
C TYR A 32 -10.42 5.11 -4.00
N LEU A 33 -9.21 5.19 -4.54
CA LEU A 33 -8.54 6.47 -4.73
C LEU A 33 -8.99 7.14 -6.01
N ARG A 34 -10.28 7.45 -6.03
CA ARG A 34 -11.00 8.13 -7.11
C ARG A 34 -12.03 9.05 -6.49
N HIS A 35 -12.24 10.20 -7.13
CA HIS A 35 -13.20 11.21 -6.62
C HIS A 35 -14.63 10.69 -6.57
N ASP A 36 -14.99 9.76 -7.48
CA ASP A 36 -16.35 9.23 -7.64
C ASP A 36 -16.61 7.94 -6.85
N ALA A 37 -15.61 7.41 -6.14
CA ALA A 37 -15.78 6.23 -5.30
C ALA A 37 -16.37 6.62 -3.94
N SER A 38 -17.20 5.73 -3.39
CA SER A 38 -17.71 5.87 -2.03
C SER A 38 -16.71 5.22 -1.07
N LEU A 39 -16.22 5.95 -0.08
CA LEU A 39 -15.23 5.46 0.87
C LEU A 39 -15.67 5.77 2.30
N THR A 40 -15.66 4.76 3.16
CA THR A 40 -16.04 4.84 4.58
C THR A 40 -14.92 4.31 5.46
N GLU A 41 -14.98 4.59 6.76
CA GLU A 41 -14.05 4.01 7.73
C GLU A 41 -14.05 2.49 7.70
N ALA A 42 -15.22 1.87 7.57
CA ALA A 42 -15.33 0.41 7.49
C ALA A 42 -14.55 -0.15 6.29
N MET A 43 -14.56 0.54 5.16
CA MET A 43 -13.78 0.17 3.97
C MET A 43 -12.27 0.32 4.20
N VAL A 44 -11.85 1.39 4.88
CA VAL A 44 -10.44 1.55 5.28
C VAL A 44 -10.01 0.40 6.18
N SER A 45 -10.85 0.02 7.13
CA SER A 45 -10.58 -1.09 8.06
C SER A 45 -10.50 -2.46 7.39
N GLN A 46 -10.97 -2.61 6.16
CA GLN A 46 -10.80 -3.84 5.39
C GLN A 46 -9.33 -4.11 5.07
N CYS A 47 -8.53 -3.07 4.91
CA CYS A 47 -7.15 -3.15 4.43
C CYS A 47 -6.12 -2.70 5.46
N PHE A 48 -6.48 -1.75 6.33
CA PHE A 48 -5.57 -1.09 7.26
C PHE A 48 -5.96 -1.43 8.70
N GLY A 49 -4.95 -1.56 9.57
CA GLY A 49 -5.16 -1.89 10.97
C GLY A 49 -5.83 -0.78 11.77
N GLU A 50 -6.12 -1.07 13.04
CA GLU A 50 -6.70 -0.08 13.95
C GLU A 50 -5.71 1.06 14.26
N ASP A 51 -4.42 0.70 14.34
CA ASP A 51 -3.30 1.63 14.50
C ASP A 51 -2.23 1.22 13.50
N PHE A 52 -1.78 2.14 12.69
CA PHE A 52 -0.72 1.86 11.72
C PHE A 52 0.11 3.12 11.47
N ILE A 53 1.28 2.92 10.88
CA ILE A 53 2.25 3.99 10.63
C ILE A 53 2.29 4.26 9.14
N VAL A 54 2.23 5.54 8.77
CA VAL A 54 2.38 6.00 7.40
C VAL A 54 3.57 6.95 7.34
N GLU A 55 4.55 6.61 6.51
CA GLU A 55 5.80 7.38 6.39
C GLU A 55 6.05 7.77 4.93
N PRO A 56 5.43 8.85 4.43
CA PRO A 56 5.69 9.34 3.07
C PRO A 56 6.89 10.26 3.07
N ASN A 57 7.90 9.95 2.25
CA ASN A 57 9.10 10.78 2.03
C ASN A 57 9.75 11.26 3.34
N GLY A 58 9.93 10.34 4.31
CA GLY A 58 10.61 10.61 5.56
C GLY A 58 9.75 11.27 6.65
N ARG A 59 8.49 11.57 6.38
CA ARG A 59 7.55 12.05 7.41
C ARG A 59 7.01 10.86 8.19
N HIS A 60 6.53 11.10 9.41
CA HIS A 60 5.99 10.05 10.26
C HIS A 60 4.60 10.44 10.76
N TYR A 61 3.61 9.61 10.46
CA TYR A 61 2.23 9.80 10.90
C TYR A 61 1.72 8.56 11.60
N GLN A 62 1.15 8.76 12.79
CA GLN A 62 0.41 7.73 13.51
C GLN A 62 -1.03 7.75 12.98
N ALA A 63 -1.44 6.68 12.31
CA ALA A 63 -2.72 6.62 11.61
C ALA A 63 -3.68 5.65 12.27
N ASN A 64 -4.95 5.88 12.02
CA ASN A 64 -6.06 4.97 12.31
C ASN A 64 -7.08 5.11 11.17
N PRO A 65 -8.10 4.24 11.08
CA PRO A 65 -9.06 4.33 9.97
C PRO A 65 -9.75 5.70 9.86
N SER A 66 -10.03 6.36 10.98
CA SER A 66 -10.71 7.65 10.98
C SER A 66 -9.85 8.78 10.37
N ASN A 67 -8.63 8.97 10.88
CA ASN A 67 -7.78 10.05 10.37
C ASN A 67 -7.22 9.73 8.97
N TYR A 68 -7.02 8.45 8.65
CA TYR A 68 -6.58 8.06 7.32
C TYR A 68 -7.67 8.27 6.26
N LEU A 69 -8.93 8.00 6.60
CA LEU A 69 -10.07 8.31 5.74
C LEU A 69 -10.09 9.82 5.40
N GLU A 70 -9.91 10.66 6.40
CA GLU A 70 -9.87 12.12 6.21
C GLU A 70 -8.75 12.53 5.26
N PHE A 71 -7.55 11.98 5.47
CA PHE A 71 -6.41 12.20 4.57
C PHE A 71 -6.71 11.74 3.15
N LEU A 72 -7.22 10.52 2.98
CA LEU A 72 -7.53 9.97 1.67
C LEU A 72 -8.62 10.75 0.95
N ASN A 73 -9.63 11.24 1.67
CA ASN A 73 -10.69 12.06 1.08
C ASN A 73 -10.13 13.36 0.51
N GLY A 74 -9.17 13.99 1.18
CA GLY A 74 -8.48 15.17 0.67
C GLY A 74 -7.67 14.85 -0.59
N MET A 75 -6.93 13.75 -0.56
CA MET A 75 -6.07 13.34 -1.68
C MET A 75 -6.87 12.96 -2.92
N ARG A 76 -7.92 12.15 -2.75
CA ARG A 76 -8.69 11.61 -3.89
C ARG A 76 -9.69 12.57 -4.52
N ALA A 77 -9.94 13.71 -3.89
CA ALA A 77 -10.97 14.67 -4.33
C ALA A 77 -10.77 15.11 -5.80
N SER A 78 -9.54 15.20 -6.27
CA SER A 78 -9.20 15.57 -7.64
C SER A 78 -8.74 14.39 -8.50
N MET A 79 -8.79 13.16 -7.98
CA MET A 79 -8.27 12.00 -8.70
C MET A 79 -9.34 11.34 -9.56
N ALA A 80 -8.97 11.05 -10.81
CA ALA A 80 -9.73 10.20 -11.72
C ALA A 80 -9.28 8.73 -11.59
N GLY A 81 -8.06 8.49 -11.16
CA GLY A 81 -7.55 7.14 -10.94
C GLY A 81 -6.08 7.13 -10.57
N ILE A 82 -5.64 5.97 -10.14
CA ILE A 82 -4.23 5.69 -9.85
C ILE A 82 -3.87 4.32 -10.44
N GLU A 83 -2.66 4.23 -10.99
CA GLU A 83 -2.15 3.01 -11.56
C GLU A 83 -0.72 2.74 -11.06
N TYR A 84 -0.42 1.47 -10.88
CA TYR A 84 0.88 1.00 -10.40
C TYR A 84 1.46 0.00 -11.37
N GLN A 85 2.72 0.18 -11.73
CA GLN A 85 3.50 -0.81 -12.45
C GLN A 85 4.62 -1.31 -11.52
N ILE A 86 4.50 -2.56 -11.08
CA ILE A 86 5.52 -3.16 -10.23
C ILE A 86 6.67 -3.62 -11.10
N ILE A 87 7.87 -3.12 -10.83
CA ILE A 87 9.10 -3.44 -11.59
C ILE A 87 9.86 -4.55 -10.87
N HIS A 88 10.04 -4.40 -9.55
CA HIS A 88 10.70 -5.41 -8.72
C HIS A 88 9.93 -5.60 -7.42
N THR A 89 9.92 -6.84 -6.94
CA THR A 89 9.36 -7.21 -5.64
C THR A 89 10.44 -7.87 -4.81
N VAL A 90 10.67 -7.37 -3.60
CA VAL A 90 11.53 -7.99 -2.61
C VAL A 90 10.69 -8.21 -1.36
N ALA A 91 10.72 -9.41 -0.82
CA ALA A 91 9.91 -9.75 0.34
C ALA A 91 10.54 -10.84 1.19
N ASP A 92 10.23 -10.79 2.47
CA ASP A 92 10.51 -11.86 3.41
C ASP A 92 9.22 -12.16 4.20
N ASP A 93 9.34 -12.83 5.34
CA ASP A 93 8.18 -13.16 6.18
C ASP A 93 7.67 -11.96 6.99
N ASP A 94 8.39 -10.84 7.02
CA ASP A 94 8.03 -9.65 7.80
C ASP A 94 7.54 -8.47 6.94
N ALA A 95 8.01 -8.35 5.70
CA ALA A 95 7.77 -7.14 4.91
C ALA A 95 7.78 -7.42 3.41
N VAL A 96 7.16 -6.51 2.65
CA VAL A 96 7.19 -6.49 1.19
C VAL A 96 7.67 -5.12 0.74
N ALA A 97 8.64 -5.09 -0.18
CA ALA A 97 9.09 -3.86 -0.82
C ALA A 97 8.82 -3.95 -2.32
N PHE A 98 8.17 -2.92 -2.85
CA PHE A 98 7.95 -2.74 -4.28
C PHE A 98 8.80 -1.59 -4.82
N ASP A 99 9.53 -1.86 -5.89
CA ASP A 99 10.06 -0.85 -6.79
C ASP A 99 9.03 -0.68 -7.90
N MET A 100 8.47 0.52 -8.04
CA MET A 100 7.30 0.69 -8.91
C MET A 100 7.26 2.06 -9.58
N ALA A 101 6.54 2.13 -10.69
CA ALA A 101 6.11 3.36 -11.31
C ALA A 101 4.64 3.61 -10.95
N VAL A 102 4.31 4.85 -10.63
CA VAL A 102 2.96 5.25 -10.23
C VAL A 102 2.47 6.35 -11.17
N GLN A 103 1.24 6.21 -11.64
CA GLN A 103 0.58 7.21 -12.46
C GLN A 103 -0.72 7.64 -11.81
N ILE A 104 -0.89 8.94 -11.60
CA ILE A 104 -2.13 9.52 -11.07
C ILE A 104 -2.76 10.37 -12.17
N ALA A 105 -4.01 10.05 -12.51
CA ALA A 105 -4.82 10.86 -13.41
C ALA A 105 -5.74 11.74 -12.59
N HIS A 106 -5.81 13.02 -12.92
CA HIS A 106 -6.66 14.00 -12.26
C HIS A 106 -7.91 14.32 -13.11
N THR A 107 -8.95 14.80 -12.45
CA THR A 107 -10.23 15.13 -13.09
C THR A 107 -10.14 16.27 -14.09
N ASP A 108 -9.10 17.12 -13.98
CA ASP A 108 -8.84 18.22 -14.94
C ASP A 108 -8.03 17.78 -16.17
N GLY A 109 -7.73 16.47 -16.30
CA GLY A 109 -6.92 15.91 -17.38
C GLY A 109 -5.42 15.88 -17.10
N ARG A 110 -4.96 16.51 -16.04
CA ARG A 110 -3.54 16.48 -15.66
C ARG A 110 -3.15 15.08 -15.21
N GLN A 111 -1.93 14.67 -15.56
CA GLN A 111 -1.37 13.38 -15.14
C GLN A 111 -0.06 13.60 -14.42
N GLU A 112 0.15 12.83 -13.35
CA GLU A 112 1.39 12.82 -12.61
C GLU A 112 2.04 11.45 -12.71
N HIS A 113 3.35 11.41 -12.87
CA HIS A 113 4.15 10.20 -12.94
C HIS A 113 5.22 10.23 -11.86
N PHE A 114 5.30 9.14 -11.09
CA PHE A 114 6.27 9.00 -10.02
C PHE A 114 7.04 7.70 -10.16
N ILE A 115 8.27 7.69 -9.65
CA ILE A 115 8.98 6.46 -9.28
C ILE A 115 8.87 6.34 -7.77
N ALA A 116 8.68 5.13 -7.27
CA ALA A 116 8.46 4.91 -5.84
C ALA A 116 9.10 3.62 -5.34
N MET A 117 9.56 3.68 -4.10
CA MET A 117 9.90 2.50 -3.30
C MET A 117 8.90 2.44 -2.16
N LEU A 118 8.15 1.36 -2.08
CA LEU A 118 7.09 1.17 -1.08
C LEU A 118 7.41 -0.04 -0.22
N LEU A 119 7.53 0.18 1.08
CA LEU A 119 7.68 -0.89 2.06
C LEU A 119 6.39 -1.02 2.86
N MET A 120 5.84 -2.23 2.91
CA MET A 120 4.64 -2.55 3.69
C MET A 120 4.92 -3.66 4.69
N ARG A 121 4.31 -3.52 5.87
CA ARG A 121 4.20 -4.59 6.86
C ARG A 121 2.74 -4.81 7.21
N PHE A 122 2.41 -6.04 7.58
CA PHE A 122 1.05 -6.45 7.91
C PHE A 122 1.02 -6.98 9.34
N ASP A 123 -0.10 -6.76 10.02
CA ASP A 123 -0.34 -7.35 11.34
C ASP A 123 -0.82 -8.81 11.20
N ASP A 124 -1.05 -9.47 12.32
CA ASP A 124 -1.48 -10.87 12.36
C ASP A 124 -2.90 -11.10 11.79
N LYS A 125 -3.66 -10.04 11.55
CA LYS A 125 -4.96 -10.10 10.86
C LYS A 125 -4.84 -9.82 9.36
N GLY A 126 -3.63 -9.62 8.84
CA GLY A 126 -3.40 -9.31 7.44
C GLY A 126 -3.71 -7.87 7.05
N LYS A 127 -3.77 -6.96 8.03
CA LYS A 127 -4.01 -5.54 7.79
C LYS A 127 -2.68 -4.78 7.74
N VAL A 128 -2.64 -3.70 6.98
CA VAL A 128 -1.45 -2.85 6.91
C VAL A 128 -1.13 -2.29 8.30
N ALA A 129 0.09 -2.53 8.77
CA ALA A 129 0.64 -1.98 10.00
C ALA A 129 1.67 -0.89 9.70
N LEU A 130 2.31 -0.93 8.53
CA LEU A 130 3.27 0.07 8.06
C LEU A 130 3.10 0.27 6.56
N TRP A 131 2.99 1.54 6.17
CA TRP A 131 3.09 2.01 4.80
C TRP A 131 4.20 3.04 4.74
N LYS A 132 5.34 2.66 4.20
CA LYS A 132 6.51 3.54 4.10
C LYS A 132 6.88 3.71 2.63
N GLU A 133 6.74 4.92 2.11
CA GLU A 133 6.92 5.19 0.71
C GLU A 133 7.87 6.36 0.48
N THR A 134 8.88 6.15 -0.34
CA THR A 134 9.72 7.22 -0.87
C THR A 134 9.39 7.35 -2.35
N TYR A 135 8.97 8.51 -2.79
CA TYR A 135 8.57 8.74 -4.17
C TYR A 135 9.10 10.07 -4.69
N LEU A 136 9.40 10.07 -5.98
CA LEU A 136 9.92 11.25 -6.69
C LEU A 136 9.13 11.43 -7.99
N PRO A 137 8.84 12.69 -8.38
CA PRO A 137 8.27 12.93 -9.70
C PRO A 137 9.20 12.39 -10.78
N ARG A 138 8.61 11.72 -11.76
CA ARG A 138 9.35 11.25 -12.93
C ARG A 138 9.38 12.37 -13.96
N VAL A 139 10.57 12.73 -14.35
CA VAL A 139 10.80 13.80 -15.34
C VAL A 139 10.75 13.22 -16.75
#